data_870139ad9b539349c47423717369c70e
#
_entry.id   870139ad9b539349c47423717369c70e
#
_cell.length_a   1.000
_cell.length_b   1.000
_cell.length_c   1.000
_cell.angle_alpha   90.00
_cell.angle_beta   90.00
_cell.angle_gamma   90.00
#
_symmetry.space_group_name_H-M   'P 1'
#
loop_
_entity.id
_entity.type
_entity.pdbx_description
1 polymer ?
#
loop_
_entity_poly.entity_id
_entity_poly.type
_entity_poly.pdbx_seq_one_letter_code
_entity_poly.pdbx_strand_id
1 'polypeptide(L)'
;MEKILIIGQAPPLKSQAVPYDSTLLYTMLDWAGISKEQAQDMFDFEAVTSEFPGLNKSNGHKPPSLRSMYDHWDSGLHKKFCAADRVLILGEVARKFIFEKGRPITTLDKKVLCLDHPSRRNYSRIMKNKDLITETLKLLLP
;
A
#
# COMPACT_ATOMS: atom_id res chain seq x y z
N MET A 1 -14.07 -1.43 -15.26
CA MET A 1 -12.73 -1.99 -15.00
C MET A 1 -12.48 -2.00 -13.50
N GLU A 2 -12.11 -3.14 -12.98
CA GLU A 2 -11.84 -3.26 -11.55
C GLU A 2 -10.58 -2.48 -11.18
N LYS A 3 -10.63 -1.82 -10.03
CA LYS A 3 -9.48 -1.06 -9.55
C LYS A 3 -8.44 -1.99 -8.93
N ILE A 4 -7.19 -1.58 -9.05
CA ILE A 4 -6.08 -2.25 -8.39
C ILE A 4 -6.03 -1.73 -6.95
N LEU A 5 -6.00 -2.62 -5.98
CA LEU A 5 -5.97 -2.24 -4.57
C LEU A 5 -4.52 -1.98 -4.14
N ILE A 6 -4.27 -0.81 -3.57
CA ILE A 6 -2.97 -0.49 -2.95
C ILE A 6 -3.18 -0.37 -1.45
N ILE A 7 -2.40 -1.13 -0.67
CA ILE A 7 -2.51 -1.13 0.79
C ILE A 7 -1.21 -0.63 1.40
N GLY A 8 -1.28 0.48 2.12
CA GLY A 8 -0.16 1.06 2.86
C GLY A 8 -0.29 0.84 4.36
N GLN A 9 0.59 1.51 5.13
CA GLN A 9 0.68 1.28 6.57
C GLN A 9 -0.44 1.96 7.35
N ALA A 10 -0.64 3.26 7.14
CA ALA A 10 -1.60 4.03 7.93
C ALA A 10 -2.05 5.27 7.15
N PRO A 11 -3.23 5.82 7.47
CA PRO A 11 -3.66 7.07 6.87
C PRO A 11 -2.77 8.23 7.33
N PRO A 12 -2.70 9.33 6.57
CA PRO A 12 -1.89 10.48 6.93
C PRO A 12 -2.50 11.25 8.11
N LEU A 13 -1.68 12.10 8.74
CA LEU A 13 -2.15 12.98 9.81
C LEU A 13 -3.24 13.94 9.31
N LYS A 14 -3.11 14.43 8.09
CA LYS A 14 -4.09 15.33 7.47
C LYS A 14 -4.91 14.55 6.44
N SER A 15 -6.17 14.94 6.27
CA SER A 15 -7.02 14.35 5.26
C SER A 15 -6.42 14.57 3.86
N GLN A 16 -6.23 13.50 3.13
CA GLN A 16 -5.72 13.50 1.77
C GLN A 16 -6.45 12.43 0.96
N ALA A 17 -6.41 12.56 -0.36
CA ALA A 17 -7.01 11.57 -1.26
C ALA A 17 -6.29 10.23 -1.18
N VAL A 18 -5.00 10.24 -0.83
CA VAL A 18 -4.18 9.03 -0.68
C VAL A 18 -3.79 8.91 0.81
N PRO A 19 -3.92 7.74 1.44
CA PRO A 19 -3.74 7.60 2.89
C PRO A 19 -2.29 7.55 3.38
N TYR A 20 -1.31 7.88 2.56
CA TYR A 20 0.11 7.95 2.92
C TYR A 20 0.81 8.96 2.03
N ASP A 21 2.09 9.27 2.32
CA ASP A 21 2.84 10.25 1.52
C ASP A 21 2.81 9.85 0.05
N SER A 22 2.12 10.65 -0.73
CA SER A 22 1.85 10.34 -2.12
C SER A 22 2.96 10.77 -3.07
N THR A 23 3.85 11.69 -2.64
CA THR A 23 4.85 12.25 -3.54
C THR A 23 5.77 11.17 -4.12
N LEU A 24 6.36 10.37 -3.25
CA LEU A 24 7.27 9.31 -3.69
C LEU A 24 6.51 8.19 -4.40
N LEU A 25 5.30 7.87 -3.94
CA LEU A 25 4.47 6.88 -4.60
C LEU A 25 4.17 7.28 -6.05
N TYR A 26 3.76 8.53 -6.27
CA TYR A 26 3.49 9.00 -7.63
C TYR A 26 4.76 9.02 -8.49
N THR A 27 5.93 9.29 -7.88
CA THR A 27 7.20 9.17 -8.60
C THR A 27 7.42 7.74 -9.09
N MET A 28 7.19 6.76 -8.21
CA MET A 28 7.33 5.35 -8.57
C MET A 28 6.34 4.94 -9.68
N LEU A 29 5.10 5.40 -9.59
CA LEU A 29 4.09 5.13 -10.61
C LEU A 29 4.45 5.77 -11.95
N ASP A 30 5.01 6.97 -11.92
CA ASP A 30 5.49 7.63 -13.13
C ASP A 30 6.58 6.83 -13.84
N TRP A 31 7.46 6.18 -13.10
CA TRP A 31 8.47 5.27 -13.69
C TRP A 31 7.83 4.16 -14.52
N ALA A 32 6.64 3.73 -14.15
CA ALA A 32 5.90 2.69 -14.88
C ALA A 32 4.95 3.28 -15.93
N GLY A 33 5.03 4.59 -16.19
CA GLY A 33 4.19 5.26 -17.18
C GLY A 33 2.79 5.60 -16.70
N ILE A 34 2.56 5.64 -15.40
CA ILE A 34 1.25 5.94 -14.83
C ILE A 34 1.24 7.37 -14.30
N SER A 35 0.42 8.24 -14.88
CA SER A 35 0.27 9.61 -14.40
C SER A 35 -0.54 9.64 -13.10
N LYS A 36 -0.49 10.77 -12.40
CA LYS A 36 -1.26 10.97 -11.18
C LYS A 36 -2.76 10.83 -11.44
N GLU A 37 -3.23 11.38 -12.53
CA GLU A 37 -4.64 11.30 -12.92
C GLU A 37 -5.04 9.86 -13.23
N GLN A 38 -4.22 9.13 -13.97
CA GLN A 38 -4.46 7.72 -14.24
C GLN A 38 -4.47 6.90 -12.96
N ALA A 39 -3.57 7.22 -12.03
CA ALA A 39 -3.50 6.49 -10.76
C ALA A 39 -4.78 6.65 -9.95
N GLN A 40 -5.36 7.83 -9.92
CA GLN A 40 -6.60 8.07 -9.20
C GLN A 40 -7.78 7.27 -9.78
N ASP A 41 -7.76 7.02 -11.07
CA ASP A 41 -8.79 6.20 -11.72
C ASP A 41 -8.52 4.70 -11.60
N MET A 42 -7.26 4.29 -11.62
CA MET A 42 -6.86 2.88 -11.67
C MET A 42 -6.77 2.23 -10.30
N PHE A 43 -6.45 3.00 -9.26
CA PHE A 43 -6.14 2.44 -7.94
C PHE A 43 -7.16 2.83 -6.89
N ASP A 44 -7.45 1.86 -6.01
CA ASP A 44 -8.16 2.10 -4.76
C ASP A 44 -7.08 2.12 -3.67
N PHE A 45 -6.88 3.27 -3.03
CA PHE A 45 -5.83 3.47 -2.03
C PHE A 45 -6.38 3.18 -0.64
N GLU A 46 -5.76 2.23 0.04
CA GLU A 46 -6.15 1.81 1.37
C GLU A 46 -4.95 1.70 2.30
N ALA A 47 -5.21 1.59 3.60
CA ALA A 47 -4.20 1.34 4.61
C ALA A 47 -4.67 0.19 5.50
N VAL A 48 -3.74 -0.42 6.24
CA VAL A 48 -4.09 -1.54 7.14
C VAL A 48 -4.85 -1.10 8.38
N THR A 49 -4.89 0.22 8.65
CA THR A 49 -5.69 0.78 9.74
C THR A 49 -6.43 2.02 9.27
N SER A 50 -7.57 2.32 9.88
CA SER A 50 -8.35 3.52 9.59
C SER A 50 -7.89 4.74 10.40
N GLU A 51 -7.04 4.55 11.39
CA GLU A 51 -6.63 5.61 12.31
C GLU A 51 -5.16 5.95 12.16
N PHE A 52 -4.84 7.26 12.23
CA PHE A 52 -3.46 7.71 12.31
C PHE A 52 -2.90 7.35 13.68
N PRO A 53 -1.85 6.48 13.77
CA PRO A 53 -1.37 5.98 15.06
C PRO A 53 -0.49 6.97 15.82
N GLY A 54 -0.17 8.13 15.26
CA GLY A 54 0.66 9.13 15.89
C GLY A 54 2.09 9.14 15.37
N LEU A 55 2.90 10.05 15.94
CA LEU A 55 4.31 10.19 15.60
C LEU A 55 5.18 9.57 16.68
N ASN A 56 6.30 8.99 16.28
CA ASN A 56 7.32 8.54 17.22
C ASN A 56 8.27 9.71 17.56
N LYS A 57 9.30 9.43 18.40
CA LYS A 57 10.26 10.46 18.84
C LYS A 57 11.04 11.10 17.69
N SER A 58 11.14 10.45 16.55
CA SER A 58 11.86 10.94 15.37
C SER A 58 10.92 11.56 14.34
N ASN A 59 9.68 11.88 14.73
CA ASN A 59 8.63 12.40 13.84
C ASN A 59 8.25 11.45 12.70
N GLY A 60 8.66 10.19 12.78
CA GLY A 60 8.14 9.15 11.90
C GLY A 60 6.80 8.64 12.39
N HIS A 61 6.05 7.98 11.53
CA HIS A 61 4.79 7.39 11.91
C HIS A 61 5.00 6.18 12.81
N LYS A 62 4.24 6.11 13.90
CA LYS A 62 4.20 4.92 14.71
C LYS A 62 3.55 3.79 13.90
N PRO A 63 4.00 2.53 14.07
CA PRO A 63 3.27 1.42 13.47
C PRO A 63 1.89 1.31 14.12
N PRO A 64 0.85 0.95 13.36
CA PRO A 64 -0.47 0.75 13.93
C PRO A 64 -0.48 -0.44 14.88
N SER A 65 -1.37 -0.40 15.88
CA SER A 65 -1.54 -1.52 16.79
C SER A 65 -2.15 -2.71 16.05
N LEU A 66 -1.84 -3.91 16.51
CA LEU A 66 -2.40 -5.12 15.93
C LEU A 66 -3.94 -5.12 16.00
N ARG A 67 -4.49 -4.65 17.13
CA ARG A 67 -5.93 -4.54 17.31
C ARG A 67 -6.57 -3.61 16.28
N SER A 68 -5.96 -2.43 16.05
CA SER A 68 -6.46 -1.48 15.05
C SER A 68 -6.46 -2.09 13.65
N MET A 69 -5.42 -2.84 13.32
CA MET A 69 -5.35 -3.51 12.02
C MET A 69 -6.42 -4.61 11.88
N TYR A 70 -6.65 -5.42 12.92
CA TYR A 70 -7.70 -6.42 12.90
C TYR A 70 -9.09 -5.79 12.78
N ASP A 71 -9.34 -4.72 13.52
CA ASP A 71 -10.63 -4.03 13.47
C ASP A 71 -10.90 -3.49 12.07
N HIS A 72 -9.91 -2.86 11.46
CA HIS A 72 -10.06 -2.32 10.10
C HIS A 72 -10.22 -3.42 9.05
N TRP A 73 -9.48 -4.51 9.20
CA TRP A 73 -9.59 -5.68 8.33
C TRP A 73 -11.01 -6.24 8.37
N ASP A 74 -11.53 -6.44 9.57
CA ASP A 74 -12.86 -7.02 9.76
C ASP A 74 -13.98 -6.07 9.34
N SER A 75 -13.76 -4.76 9.41
CA SER A 75 -14.80 -3.79 9.06
C SER A 75 -14.94 -3.51 7.57
N GLY A 76 -13.96 -3.87 6.75
CA GLY A 76 -14.10 -3.60 5.30
C GLY A 76 -12.89 -3.96 4.44
N LEU A 77 -11.68 -3.87 4.97
CA LEU A 77 -10.48 -4.11 4.16
C LEU A 77 -10.44 -5.54 3.62
N HIS A 78 -10.87 -6.51 4.42
CA HIS A 78 -10.92 -7.91 4.00
C HIS A 78 -11.79 -8.09 2.76
N LYS A 79 -12.94 -7.46 2.72
CA LYS A 79 -13.83 -7.50 1.57
C LYS A 79 -13.17 -6.94 0.31
N LYS A 80 -12.53 -5.78 0.45
CA LYS A 80 -11.83 -5.16 -0.67
C LYS A 80 -10.69 -6.04 -1.16
N PHE A 81 -9.92 -6.60 -0.22
CA PHE A 81 -8.82 -7.49 -0.57
C PHE A 81 -9.31 -8.72 -1.33
N CYS A 82 -10.37 -9.35 -0.88
CA CYS A 82 -10.91 -10.54 -1.54
C CYS A 82 -11.51 -10.23 -2.91
N ALA A 83 -12.08 -9.04 -3.09
CA ALA A 83 -12.70 -8.64 -4.36
C ALA A 83 -11.69 -8.19 -5.40
N ALA A 84 -10.49 -7.78 -5.00
CA ALA A 84 -9.49 -7.27 -5.93
C ALA A 84 -8.69 -8.40 -6.56
N ASP A 85 -8.54 -8.38 -7.88
CA ASP A 85 -7.71 -9.34 -8.60
C ASP A 85 -6.23 -8.99 -8.54
N ARG A 86 -5.93 -7.73 -8.31
CA ARG A 86 -4.55 -7.22 -8.26
C ARG A 86 -4.40 -6.34 -7.04
N VAL A 87 -3.36 -6.65 -6.25
CA VAL A 87 -3.10 -5.94 -5.00
C VAL A 87 -1.62 -5.60 -4.93
N LEU A 88 -1.33 -4.36 -4.55
CA LEU A 88 0.02 -3.90 -4.24
C LEU A 88 0.08 -3.57 -2.76
N ILE A 89 0.98 -4.23 -2.05
CA ILE A 89 1.19 -4.00 -0.62
C ILE A 89 2.47 -3.19 -0.46
N LEU A 90 2.37 -2.08 0.26
CA LEU A 90 3.47 -1.16 0.47
C LEU A 90 3.99 -1.26 1.91
N GLY A 91 5.21 -1.73 2.04
CA GLY A 91 5.91 -1.75 3.30
C GLY A 91 5.73 -3.02 4.11
N GLU A 92 6.60 -3.18 5.09
CA GLU A 92 6.70 -4.42 5.83
C GLU A 92 5.57 -4.60 6.83
N VAL A 93 5.08 -3.52 7.43
CA VAL A 93 3.98 -3.60 8.40
C VAL A 93 2.73 -4.17 7.74
N ALA A 94 2.36 -3.64 6.58
CA ALA A 94 1.19 -4.15 5.84
C ALA A 94 1.42 -5.57 5.36
N ARG A 95 2.62 -5.85 4.82
CA ARG A 95 2.97 -7.19 4.33
C ARG A 95 2.87 -8.23 5.45
N LYS A 96 3.47 -7.95 6.59
CA LYS A 96 3.46 -8.89 7.72
C LYS A 96 2.04 -9.13 8.23
N PHE A 97 1.24 -8.09 8.33
CA PHE A 97 -0.12 -8.25 8.79
C PHE A 97 -0.92 -9.18 7.87
N ILE A 98 -0.83 -8.94 6.56
CA ILE A 98 -1.63 -9.68 5.58
C ILE A 98 -1.15 -11.13 5.45
N PHE A 99 0.17 -11.35 5.43
CA PHE A 99 0.73 -12.69 5.17
C PHE A 99 1.05 -13.49 6.42
N GLU A 100 1.48 -12.84 7.53
CA GLU A 100 2.05 -13.53 8.68
C GLU A 100 1.16 -13.53 9.92
N LYS A 101 0.09 -12.75 9.95
CA LYS A 101 -0.82 -12.69 11.09
C LYS A 101 -2.08 -13.52 10.90
N GLY A 102 -1.99 -14.57 10.10
CA GLY A 102 -3.08 -15.53 9.95
C GLY A 102 -4.22 -15.07 9.06
N ARG A 103 -4.00 -14.09 8.22
CA ARG A 103 -5.02 -13.68 7.26
C ARG A 103 -4.86 -14.51 5.99
N PRO A 104 -5.75 -15.44 5.73
CA PRO A 104 -5.59 -16.33 4.60
C PRO A 104 -5.71 -15.58 3.27
N ILE A 105 -4.75 -15.83 2.41
CA ILE A 105 -4.80 -15.38 1.03
C ILE A 105 -5.03 -16.64 0.23
N THR A 106 -6.26 -16.86 -0.15
CA THR A 106 -6.70 -18.15 -0.63
C THR A 106 -7.05 -18.20 -2.09
N THR A 107 -6.64 -17.23 -2.89
CA THR A 107 -7.02 -17.28 -4.29
C THR A 107 -5.83 -17.52 -5.19
N LEU A 108 -5.93 -18.53 -6.03
CA LEU A 108 -4.91 -18.90 -7.00
C LEU A 108 -4.79 -17.91 -8.14
N ASP A 109 -5.82 -17.11 -8.38
CA ASP A 109 -5.88 -16.19 -9.52
C ASP A 109 -5.56 -14.74 -9.16
N LYS A 110 -5.30 -14.48 -7.89
CA LYS A 110 -5.02 -13.12 -7.42
C LYS A 110 -3.54 -12.80 -7.54
N LYS A 111 -3.23 -11.65 -8.11
CA LYS A 111 -1.87 -11.14 -8.20
C LYS A 111 -1.63 -10.20 -7.01
N VAL A 112 -0.74 -10.59 -6.11
CA VAL A 112 -0.37 -9.79 -4.92
C VAL A 112 1.12 -9.54 -4.97
N LEU A 113 1.51 -8.27 -5.05
CA LEU A 113 2.90 -7.85 -5.12
C LEU A 113 3.22 -6.93 -3.94
N CYS A 114 4.48 -6.93 -3.52
CA CYS A 114 4.94 -6.12 -2.39
C CYS A 114 6.10 -5.24 -2.81
N LEU A 115 6.08 -3.99 -2.36
CA LEU A 115 7.17 -3.05 -2.54
C LEU A 115 7.49 -2.36 -1.22
N ASP A 116 8.66 -1.73 -1.13
CA ASP A 116 9.00 -0.90 0.01
C ASP A 116 8.01 0.24 0.16
N HIS A 117 7.71 0.60 1.40
CA HIS A 117 6.83 1.73 1.68
C HIS A 117 7.46 3.02 1.13
N PRO A 118 6.70 3.84 0.37
CA PRO A 118 7.21 5.09 -0.19
C PRO A 118 7.35 6.15 0.90
N SER A 119 8.49 6.16 1.57
CA SER A 119 8.80 7.08 2.66
C SER A 119 10.23 7.57 2.52
N ARG A 120 10.54 8.69 3.19
CA ARG A 120 11.90 9.24 3.20
C ARG A 120 12.94 8.24 3.71
N ARG A 121 12.55 7.42 4.68
CA ARG A 121 13.43 6.38 5.23
C ARG A 121 13.90 5.41 4.15
N ASN A 122 13.05 5.10 3.20
CA ASN A 122 13.34 4.14 2.14
C ASN A 122 13.80 4.79 0.84
N TYR A 123 13.95 6.12 0.81
CA TYR A 123 14.24 6.86 -0.42
C TYR A 123 15.45 6.30 -1.17
N SER A 124 16.60 6.15 -0.47
CA SER A 124 17.80 5.65 -1.11
C SER A 124 17.64 4.24 -1.67
N ARG A 125 16.95 3.37 -0.93
CA ARG A 125 16.71 2.00 -1.38
C ARG A 125 15.77 1.97 -2.59
N ILE A 126 14.73 2.80 -2.56
CA ILE A 126 13.80 2.90 -3.66
C ILE A 126 14.50 3.40 -4.93
N MET A 127 15.32 4.44 -4.82
CA MET A 127 16.05 4.96 -5.97
C MET A 127 17.04 3.93 -6.52
N LYS A 128 17.70 3.18 -5.65
CA LYS A 128 18.61 2.12 -6.03
C LYS A 128 17.93 0.98 -6.78
N ASN A 129 16.68 0.70 -6.45
CA ASN A 129 15.91 -0.40 -7.01
C ASN A 129 14.88 0.06 -8.05
N LYS A 130 15.12 1.21 -8.65
CA LYS A 130 14.19 1.80 -9.61
C LYS A 130 13.74 0.83 -10.69
N ASP A 131 14.68 0.11 -11.31
CA ASP A 131 14.34 -0.81 -12.41
C ASP A 131 13.46 -1.96 -11.93
N LEU A 132 13.79 -2.54 -10.78
CA LEU A 132 13.00 -3.62 -10.20
C LEU A 132 11.59 -3.15 -9.83
N ILE A 133 11.49 -1.97 -9.24
CA ILE A 133 10.21 -1.38 -8.86
C ILE A 133 9.36 -1.13 -10.11
N THR A 134 9.96 -0.56 -11.15
CA THR A 134 9.28 -0.30 -12.41
C THR A 134 8.72 -1.59 -13.01
N GLU A 135 9.53 -2.64 -13.07
CA GLU A 135 9.08 -3.92 -13.60
C GLU A 135 7.96 -4.54 -12.74
N THR A 136 8.08 -4.43 -11.42
CA THR A 136 7.05 -4.93 -10.51
C THR A 136 5.72 -4.21 -10.73
N LEU A 137 5.76 -2.89 -10.84
CA LEU A 137 4.54 -2.11 -11.10
C LEU A 137 3.90 -2.46 -12.43
N LYS A 138 4.71 -2.69 -13.46
CA LYS A 138 4.20 -3.10 -14.77
C LYS A 138 3.48 -4.45 -14.72
N LEU A 139 3.87 -5.33 -13.82
CA LEU A 139 3.18 -6.61 -13.64
C LEU A 139 1.75 -6.45 -13.10
N LEU A 140 1.46 -5.33 -12.44
CA LEU A 140 0.10 -5.04 -11.95
C LEU A 140 -0.81 -4.49 -13.05
N LEU A 141 -0.24 -3.96 -14.11
CA LEU A 141 -1.04 -3.33 -15.15
C LEU A 141 -1.73 -4.38 -16.02
N PRO A 142 -2.91 -4.05 -16.56
CA PRO A 142 -3.62 -4.94 -17.47
C PRO A 142 -2.90 -5.14 -18.79
#